data_de05c651a88f549c05fe82a9aab8e785
#
_entry.id   de05c651a88f549c05fe82a9aab8e785
#
_cell.length_a   1.000
_cell.length_b   1.000
_cell.length_c   1.000
_cell.angle_alpha   90.00
_cell.angle_beta   90.00
_cell.angle_gamma   90.00
#
_symmetry.space_group_name_H-M   'P 1'
#
loop_
_entity.id
_entity.type
_entity.pdbx_description
1 polymer ?
#
loop_
_entity_poly.entity_id
_entity_poly.type
_entity_poly.pdbx_seq_one_letter_code
_entity_poly.pdbx_strand_id
1 'polypeptide(L)'
;HEYKTKPAQNALADLRGFGIMPDVVAVRTEGHDKPPRSIGEKIAISSGVRREGIIMMPNVDTVYEVPLTVYRDLGNLLSEFTGNTVEPDLQKWEYLAERDKTEYTKRVNIGLVAKYIDNSDTYLSVTEALKSAAWANKSEISIKWINAETASEADFTSVDAIVVPGGFGTRGVEGKIAAAEYCLKHNKPYLGICLGLQVAVIAAARLGGVANASSEEFGADSSSNV
;
A
#
# COMPACT_ATOMS: atom_id res chain seq x y z
N HIS A 1 -23.51 1.54 18.98
CA HIS A 1 -23.29 0.58 17.90
C HIS A 1 -23.47 -0.84 18.43
N GLU A 2 -24.29 -1.66 17.72
CA GLU A 2 -24.44 -3.08 18.02
C GLU A 2 -23.42 -3.88 17.20
N TYR A 3 -22.57 -4.68 17.88
CA TYR A 3 -21.63 -5.56 17.22
C TYR A 3 -22.33 -6.79 16.66
N LYS A 4 -22.33 -6.96 15.34
CA LYS A 4 -22.92 -8.11 14.66
C LYS A 4 -21.88 -9.20 14.43
N THR A 5 -21.97 -10.29 15.20
CA THR A 5 -21.03 -11.44 15.09
C THR A 5 -21.40 -12.43 13.99
N LYS A 6 -22.62 -12.35 13.44
CA LYS A 6 -23.14 -13.33 12.47
C LYS A 6 -22.25 -13.50 11.22
N PRO A 7 -21.71 -12.42 10.59
CA PRO A 7 -20.82 -12.59 9.44
C PRO A 7 -19.57 -13.42 9.77
N ALA A 8 -18.90 -13.15 10.90
CA ALA A 8 -17.76 -13.92 11.36
C ALA A 8 -18.11 -15.39 11.64
N GLN A 9 -19.26 -15.64 12.28
CA GLN A 9 -19.74 -16.99 12.54
C GLN A 9 -20.00 -17.77 11.25
N ASN A 10 -20.61 -17.15 10.25
CA ASN A 10 -20.88 -17.78 8.95
C ASN A 10 -19.56 -18.09 8.22
N ALA A 11 -18.64 -17.14 8.13
CA ALA A 11 -17.33 -17.35 7.49
C ALA A 11 -16.56 -18.51 8.15
N LEU A 12 -16.60 -18.62 9.47
CA LEU A 12 -15.95 -19.72 10.20
C LEU A 12 -16.68 -21.06 10.00
N ALA A 13 -18.00 -21.05 9.84
CA ALA A 13 -18.77 -22.26 9.52
C ALA A 13 -18.44 -22.75 8.11
N ASP A 14 -18.36 -21.84 7.13
CA ASP A 14 -17.98 -22.15 5.75
C ASP A 14 -16.56 -22.72 5.68
N LEU A 15 -15.61 -22.09 6.39
CA LEU A 15 -14.23 -22.56 6.48
C LEU A 15 -14.12 -24.00 7.00
N ARG A 16 -14.91 -24.33 8.05
CA ARG A 16 -15.00 -25.69 8.57
C ARG A 16 -15.63 -26.66 7.56
N GLY A 17 -16.57 -26.18 6.75
CA GLY A 17 -17.15 -26.96 5.66
C GLY A 17 -16.10 -27.43 4.64
N PHE A 18 -15.01 -26.68 4.48
CA PHE A 18 -13.84 -27.06 3.68
C PHE A 18 -12.82 -27.92 4.45
N GLY A 19 -13.11 -28.32 5.69
CA GLY A 19 -12.21 -29.13 6.52
C GLY A 19 -11.08 -28.33 7.18
N ILE A 20 -11.15 -27.00 7.18
CA ILE A 20 -10.13 -26.13 7.77
C ILE A 20 -10.58 -25.66 9.16
N MET A 21 -9.78 -25.97 10.17
CA MET A 21 -10.01 -25.52 11.56
C MET A 21 -8.96 -24.48 11.92
N PRO A 22 -9.33 -23.20 12.04
CA PRO A 22 -8.37 -22.17 12.41
C PRO A 22 -8.02 -22.25 13.90
N ASP A 23 -6.75 -22.07 14.23
CA ASP A 23 -6.27 -21.96 15.62
C ASP A 23 -6.45 -20.53 16.13
N VAL A 24 -6.33 -19.54 15.24
CA VAL A 24 -6.41 -18.12 15.54
C VAL A 24 -7.33 -17.42 14.55
N VAL A 25 -8.15 -16.51 15.04
CA VAL A 25 -9.07 -15.69 14.25
C VAL A 25 -8.84 -14.21 14.58
N ALA A 26 -8.34 -13.46 13.64
CA ALA A 26 -8.23 -12.01 13.72
C ALA A 26 -9.55 -11.38 13.29
N VAL A 27 -10.24 -10.72 14.22
CA VAL A 27 -11.55 -10.10 14.00
C VAL A 27 -11.38 -8.60 13.88
N ARG A 28 -11.45 -8.08 12.64
CA ARG A 28 -11.48 -6.64 12.42
C ARG A 28 -12.83 -6.08 12.84
N THR A 29 -12.80 -4.95 13.54
CA THR A 29 -14.01 -4.26 14.02
C THR A 29 -13.99 -2.81 13.56
N GLU A 30 -15.19 -2.25 13.34
CA GLU A 30 -15.34 -0.82 13.09
C GLU A 30 -15.14 -0.03 14.39
N GLY A 31 -14.52 1.16 14.26
CA GLY A 31 -14.20 2.04 15.39
C GLY A 31 -12.87 1.70 16.06
N HIS A 32 -12.41 2.65 16.90
CA HIS A 32 -11.10 2.58 17.57
C HIS A 32 -11.14 1.83 18.91
N ASP A 33 -12.34 1.62 19.46
CA ASP A 33 -12.50 0.95 20.74
C ASP A 33 -12.48 -0.57 20.59
N LYS A 34 -11.81 -1.26 21.50
CA LYS A 34 -11.91 -2.72 21.59
C LYS A 34 -13.34 -3.11 21.93
N PRO A 35 -13.96 -4.05 21.18
CA PRO A 35 -15.29 -4.55 21.50
C PRO A 35 -15.36 -5.18 22.89
N PRO A 36 -16.54 -5.24 23.51
CA PRO A 36 -16.75 -5.96 24.75
C PRO A 36 -16.27 -7.42 24.66
N ARG A 37 -15.67 -7.92 25.72
CA ARG A 37 -15.13 -9.29 25.80
C ARG A 37 -16.15 -10.35 25.37
N SER A 38 -17.43 -10.15 25.66
CA SER A 38 -18.53 -11.04 25.29
C SER A 38 -18.67 -11.27 23.78
N ILE A 39 -18.23 -10.33 22.94
CA ILE A 39 -18.24 -10.49 21.49
C ILE A 39 -17.26 -11.58 21.05
N GLY A 40 -16.03 -11.54 21.57
CA GLY A 40 -15.04 -12.59 21.32
C GLY A 40 -15.45 -13.95 21.87
N GLU A 41 -16.05 -13.99 23.05
CA GLU A 41 -16.59 -15.22 23.64
C GLU A 41 -17.68 -15.84 22.77
N LYS A 42 -18.59 -15.02 22.24
CA LYS A 42 -19.66 -15.47 21.33
C LYS A 42 -19.10 -16.05 20.02
N ILE A 43 -18.05 -15.46 19.46
CA ILE A 43 -17.38 -15.99 18.27
C ILE A 43 -16.66 -17.30 18.61
N ALA A 44 -15.92 -17.38 19.72
CA ALA A 44 -15.23 -18.58 20.19
C ALA A 44 -16.18 -19.77 20.33
N ILE A 45 -17.29 -19.59 21.05
CA ILE A 45 -18.29 -20.63 21.25
C ILE A 45 -18.87 -21.14 19.92
N SER A 46 -19.18 -20.23 18.99
CA SER A 46 -19.79 -20.60 17.71
C SER A 46 -18.80 -21.23 16.72
N SER A 47 -17.51 -20.93 16.85
CA SER A 47 -16.46 -21.41 15.94
C SER A 47 -15.71 -22.64 16.45
N GLY A 48 -15.75 -22.93 17.74
CA GLY A 48 -14.93 -23.95 18.38
C GLY A 48 -13.45 -23.53 18.54
N VAL A 49 -13.10 -22.29 18.21
CA VAL A 49 -11.77 -21.73 18.44
C VAL A 49 -11.65 -21.33 19.92
N ARG A 50 -10.50 -21.56 20.53
CA ARG A 50 -10.26 -21.13 21.92
C ARG A 50 -10.46 -19.62 22.05
N ARG A 51 -10.92 -19.16 23.22
CA ARG A 51 -11.17 -17.72 23.44
C ARG A 51 -9.91 -16.88 23.22
N GLU A 52 -8.77 -17.39 23.64
CA GLU A 52 -7.44 -16.78 23.48
C GLU A 52 -7.05 -16.65 22.00
N GLY A 53 -7.54 -17.56 21.16
CA GLY A 53 -7.34 -17.50 19.70
C GLY A 53 -8.20 -16.47 18.99
N ILE A 54 -9.15 -15.80 19.67
CA ILE A 54 -9.94 -14.72 19.08
C ILE A 54 -9.29 -13.37 19.40
N ILE A 55 -8.59 -12.80 18.43
CA ILE A 55 -7.91 -11.51 18.54
C ILE A 55 -8.79 -10.42 17.96
N MET A 56 -9.15 -9.44 18.79
CA MET A 56 -9.91 -8.28 18.34
C MET A 56 -8.97 -7.19 17.81
N MET A 57 -9.21 -6.77 16.58
CA MET A 57 -8.42 -5.76 15.88
C MET A 57 -9.29 -4.53 15.56
N PRO A 58 -9.41 -3.58 16.48
CA PRO A 58 -10.08 -2.30 16.20
C PRO A 58 -9.33 -1.52 15.12
N ASN A 59 -10.02 -0.53 14.53
CA ASN A 59 -9.34 0.40 13.65
C ASN A 59 -8.29 1.20 14.43
N VAL A 60 -7.24 1.53 13.73
CA VAL A 60 -6.15 2.39 14.23
C VAL A 60 -5.96 3.55 13.25
N ASP A 61 -5.34 4.64 13.69
CA ASP A 61 -5.13 5.83 12.85
C ASP A 61 -4.08 5.57 11.76
N THR A 62 -3.14 4.70 12.05
CA THR A 62 -2.08 4.30 11.11
C THR A 62 -1.81 2.80 11.17
N VAL A 63 -1.44 2.20 10.04
CA VAL A 63 -1.08 0.78 9.96
C VAL A 63 0.09 0.41 10.87
N TYR A 64 0.93 1.38 11.21
CA TYR A 64 2.07 1.20 12.11
C TYR A 64 1.68 0.96 13.57
N GLU A 65 0.43 1.26 13.95
CA GLU A 65 -0.11 0.95 15.29
C GLU A 65 -0.64 -0.48 15.40
N VAL A 66 -0.86 -1.19 14.29
CA VAL A 66 -1.39 -2.56 14.34
C VAL A 66 -0.53 -3.49 15.21
N PRO A 67 0.81 -3.54 15.06
CA PRO A 67 1.66 -4.35 15.94
C PRO A 67 1.52 -3.98 17.42
N LEU A 68 1.40 -2.67 17.72
CA LEU A 68 1.25 -2.16 19.08
C LEU A 68 -0.07 -2.59 19.73
N THR A 69 -1.11 -2.78 18.91
CA THR A 69 -2.45 -3.14 19.37
C THR A 69 -2.58 -4.63 19.68
N VAL A 70 -1.92 -5.50 18.89
CA VAL A 70 -2.14 -6.95 18.94
C VAL A 70 -0.99 -7.75 19.59
N TYR A 71 0.14 -7.11 19.89
CA TYR A 71 1.35 -7.83 20.28
C TYR A 71 1.20 -8.74 21.50
N ARG A 72 0.40 -8.33 22.50
CA ARG A 72 0.19 -9.12 23.71
C ARG A 72 -0.60 -10.40 23.43
N ASP A 73 -1.73 -10.24 22.73
CA ASP A 73 -2.61 -11.37 22.43
C ASP A 73 -1.92 -12.35 21.47
N LEU A 74 -1.30 -11.83 20.41
CA LEU A 74 -0.58 -12.63 19.42
C LEU A 74 0.73 -13.21 19.98
N GLY A 75 1.48 -12.46 20.75
CA GLY A 75 2.73 -12.91 21.38
C GLY A 75 2.52 -14.08 22.34
N ASN A 76 1.46 -14.06 23.15
CA ASN A 76 1.10 -15.16 24.03
C ASN A 76 0.78 -16.44 23.24
N LEU A 77 0.00 -16.32 22.16
CA LEU A 77 -0.33 -17.45 21.29
C LEU A 77 0.92 -18.02 20.60
N LEU A 78 1.77 -17.17 20.06
CA LEU A 78 3.02 -17.60 19.42
C LEU A 78 3.95 -18.27 20.40
N SER A 79 4.02 -17.78 21.65
CA SER A 79 4.80 -18.43 22.72
C SER A 79 4.30 -19.83 23.05
N GLU A 80 2.97 -20.04 23.08
CA GLU A 80 2.38 -21.38 23.25
C GLU A 80 2.77 -22.32 22.09
N PHE A 81 2.66 -21.86 20.84
CA PHE A 81 2.98 -22.67 19.66
C PHE A 81 4.46 -22.99 19.50
N THR A 82 5.32 -22.06 19.83
CA THR A 82 6.79 -22.20 19.61
C THR A 82 7.53 -22.72 20.83
N GLY A 83 6.93 -22.68 22.01
CA GLY A 83 7.58 -22.95 23.28
C GLY A 83 8.60 -21.87 23.70
N ASN A 84 8.65 -20.77 22.99
CA ASN A 84 9.57 -19.66 23.25
C ASN A 84 8.82 -18.43 23.73
N THR A 85 9.27 -17.84 24.82
CA THR A 85 8.73 -16.56 25.31
C THR A 85 9.73 -15.47 24.99
N VAL A 86 9.40 -14.61 24.04
CA VAL A 86 10.21 -13.45 23.67
C VAL A 86 9.34 -12.21 23.76
N GLU A 87 9.79 -11.23 24.54
CA GLU A 87 9.17 -9.91 24.53
C GLU A 87 9.56 -9.18 23.23
N PRO A 88 8.59 -8.72 22.44
CA PRO A 88 8.89 -8.03 21.20
C PRO A 88 9.46 -6.64 21.44
N ASP A 89 10.48 -6.26 20.69
CA ASP A 89 10.93 -4.87 20.60
C ASP A 89 10.01 -4.11 19.63
N LEU A 90 9.17 -3.25 20.18
CA LEU A 90 8.20 -2.45 19.42
C LEU A 90 8.63 -1.00 19.18
N GLN A 91 9.81 -0.58 19.63
CA GLN A 91 10.27 0.81 19.57
C GLN A 91 10.25 1.37 18.13
N LYS A 92 10.60 0.54 17.14
CA LYS A 92 10.57 0.95 15.73
C LYS A 92 9.14 1.19 15.23
N TRP A 93 8.18 0.42 15.69
CA TRP A 93 6.77 0.59 15.33
C TRP A 93 6.17 1.83 16.01
N GLU A 94 6.51 2.06 17.28
CA GLU A 94 6.12 3.29 18.00
C GLU A 94 6.67 4.53 17.29
N TYR A 95 7.95 4.51 16.91
CA TYR A 95 8.59 5.57 16.15
C TYR A 95 7.87 5.85 14.81
N LEU A 96 7.54 4.81 14.04
CA LEU A 96 6.84 4.96 12.76
C LEU A 96 5.42 5.49 12.94
N ALA A 97 4.69 4.99 13.94
CA ALA A 97 3.35 5.48 14.26
C ALA A 97 3.35 6.96 14.67
N GLU A 98 4.36 7.40 15.45
CA GLU A 98 4.54 8.80 15.81
C GLU A 98 4.85 9.66 14.58
N ARG A 99 5.70 9.18 13.67
CA ARG A 99 6.06 9.90 12.44
C ARG A 99 4.87 10.10 11.51
N ASP A 100 4.02 9.09 11.35
CA ASP A 100 2.80 9.19 10.53
C ASP A 100 1.79 10.21 11.07
N LYS A 101 1.79 10.44 12.41
CA LYS A 101 0.94 11.42 13.07
C LYS A 101 1.56 12.82 13.21
N THR A 102 2.86 12.95 12.88
CA THR A 102 3.57 14.21 13.02
C THR A 102 3.22 15.16 11.88
N GLU A 103 2.78 16.37 12.20
CA GLU A 103 2.59 17.45 11.23
C GLU A 103 3.93 18.08 10.86
N TYR A 104 4.16 18.25 9.56
CA TYR A 104 5.35 18.90 9.03
C TYR A 104 4.97 20.19 8.31
N THR A 105 5.79 21.22 8.46
CA THR A 105 5.56 22.54 7.82
C THR A 105 5.90 22.53 6.32
N LYS A 106 6.89 21.72 5.93
CA LYS A 106 7.27 21.55 4.52
C LYS A 106 6.34 20.55 3.85
N ARG A 107 5.75 20.94 2.73
CA ARG A 107 4.86 20.09 1.92
C ARG A 107 5.43 19.83 0.56
N VAL A 108 5.25 18.61 0.06
CA VAL A 108 5.68 18.18 -1.27
C VAL A 108 4.52 17.46 -1.94
N ASN A 109 4.21 17.87 -3.18
CA ASN A 109 3.15 17.27 -3.99
C ASN A 109 3.78 16.32 -5.02
N ILE A 110 3.48 15.04 -4.94
CA ILE A 110 4.00 14.02 -5.85
C ILE A 110 2.90 13.54 -6.78
N GLY A 111 3.12 13.62 -8.08
CA GLY A 111 2.27 12.99 -9.08
C GLY A 111 2.61 11.51 -9.23
N LEU A 112 1.69 10.62 -8.89
CA LEU A 112 1.82 9.19 -9.14
C LEU A 112 1.08 8.86 -10.44
N VAL A 113 1.84 8.67 -11.53
CA VAL A 113 1.27 8.37 -12.85
C VAL A 113 1.08 6.86 -12.99
N ALA A 114 -0.15 6.41 -12.81
CA ALA A 114 -0.48 5.00 -12.63
C ALA A 114 -1.68 4.57 -13.49
N LYS A 115 -1.82 3.24 -13.65
CA LYS A 115 -2.89 2.63 -14.46
C LYS A 115 -4.14 2.33 -13.64
N TYR A 116 -3.97 1.88 -12.39
CA TYR A 116 -5.05 1.41 -11.52
C TYR A 116 -5.28 2.40 -10.39
N ILE A 117 -5.87 3.55 -10.70
CA ILE A 117 -6.08 4.62 -9.73
C ILE A 117 -7.33 4.44 -8.86
N ASP A 118 -8.25 3.57 -9.27
CA ASP A 118 -9.51 3.30 -8.55
C ASP A 118 -9.30 2.43 -7.30
N ASN A 119 -8.15 1.77 -7.18
CA ASN A 119 -7.78 0.96 -6.04
C ASN A 119 -6.43 1.39 -5.48
N SER A 120 -6.46 2.17 -4.41
CA SER A 120 -5.27 2.69 -3.72
C SER A 120 -4.33 1.60 -3.21
N ASP A 121 -4.87 0.41 -2.89
CA ASP A 121 -4.09 -0.71 -2.36
C ASP A 121 -3.11 -1.28 -3.39
N THR A 122 -3.39 -1.09 -4.70
CA THR A 122 -2.50 -1.54 -5.78
C THR A 122 -1.08 -0.96 -5.65
N TYR A 123 -0.96 0.26 -5.16
CA TYR A 123 0.31 0.97 -5.02
C TYR A 123 0.67 1.29 -3.57
N LEU A 124 0.07 0.57 -2.61
CA LEU A 124 0.27 0.82 -1.18
C LEU A 124 1.75 0.85 -0.79
N SER A 125 2.55 -0.10 -1.28
CA SER A 125 3.99 -0.14 -0.98
C SER A 125 4.74 1.09 -1.50
N VAL A 126 4.34 1.62 -2.67
CA VAL A 126 4.94 2.83 -3.25
C VAL A 126 4.55 4.06 -2.43
N THR A 127 3.27 4.19 -2.08
CA THR A 127 2.79 5.33 -1.29
C THR A 127 3.38 5.35 0.11
N GLU A 128 3.49 4.19 0.78
CA GLU A 128 4.12 4.09 2.10
C GLU A 128 5.64 4.34 2.05
N ALA A 129 6.32 3.92 0.97
CA ALA A 129 7.73 4.26 0.77
C ALA A 129 7.92 5.78 0.59
N LEU A 130 7.04 6.44 -0.16
CA LEU A 130 7.06 7.89 -0.35
C LEU A 130 6.77 8.64 0.96
N LYS A 131 5.82 8.18 1.78
CA LYS A 131 5.57 8.72 3.11
C LYS A 131 6.80 8.60 4.01
N SER A 132 7.41 7.42 4.06
CA SER A 132 8.61 7.19 4.86
C SER A 132 9.77 8.10 4.44
N ALA A 133 9.95 8.30 3.14
CA ALA A 133 10.95 9.25 2.60
C ALA A 133 10.63 10.69 2.99
N ALA A 134 9.35 11.08 2.99
CA ALA A 134 8.93 12.42 3.40
C ALA A 134 9.24 12.67 4.89
N TRP A 135 8.94 11.71 5.76
CA TRP A 135 9.27 11.82 7.21
C TRP A 135 10.76 11.95 7.45
N ALA A 136 11.59 11.17 6.73
CA ALA A 136 13.04 11.27 6.82
C ALA A 136 13.55 12.67 6.43
N ASN A 137 12.82 13.36 5.53
CA ASN A 137 13.10 14.73 5.09
C ASN A 137 12.28 15.79 5.85
N LYS A 138 11.63 15.43 6.95
CA LYS A 138 10.79 16.33 7.76
C LYS A 138 9.76 17.09 6.91
N SER A 139 9.09 16.37 6.04
CA SER A 139 8.11 16.90 5.08
C SER A 139 6.82 16.11 5.14
N GLU A 140 5.72 16.80 4.88
CA GLU A 140 4.43 16.20 4.58
C GLU A 140 4.35 15.94 3.08
N ILE A 141 3.77 14.81 2.69
CA ILE A 141 3.58 14.46 1.28
C ILE A 141 2.10 14.47 0.93
N SER A 142 1.78 15.05 -0.22
CA SER A 142 0.49 14.90 -0.88
C SER A 142 0.69 14.12 -2.18
N ILE A 143 -0.06 13.03 -2.38
CA ILE A 143 0.03 12.21 -3.58
C ILE A 143 -1.17 12.52 -4.47
N LYS A 144 -0.88 13.15 -5.63
CA LYS A 144 -1.86 13.32 -6.70
C LYS A 144 -1.84 12.08 -7.60
N TRP A 145 -2.93 11.35 -7.60
CA TRP A 145 -3.13 10.23 -8.50
C TRP A 145 -3.42 10.73 -9.92
N ILE A 146 -2.62 10.33 -10.88
CA ILE A 146 -2.73 10.72 -12.29
C ILE A 146 -2.97 9.46 -13.12
N ASN A 147 -4.13 9.39 -13.78
CA ASN A 147 -4.44 8.28 -14.66
C ASN A 147 -3.56 8.35 -15.91
N ALA A 148 -2.72 7.32 -16.10
CA ALA A 148 -1.80 7.26 -17.23
C ALA A 148 -2.50 7.22 -18.60
N GLU A 149 -3.78 6.86 -18.69
CA GLU A 149 -4.53 6.82 -19.95
C GLU A 149 -5.05 8.21 -20.38
N THR A 150 -5.27 9.09 -19.41
CA THR A 150 -5.85 10.42 -19.64
C THR A 150 -4.95 11.57 -19.17
N ALA A 151 -3.73 11.24 -18.74
CA ALA A 151 -2.76 12.22 -18.24
C ALA A 151 -2.51 13.35 -19.22
N SER A 152 -2.45 14.55 -18.71
CA SER A 152 -2.21 15.78 -19.45
C SER A 152 -1.04 16.59 -18.88
N GLU A 153 -0.51 17.52 -19.65
CA GLU A 153 0.56 18.41 -19.20
C GLU A 153 0.16 19.25 -17.98
N ALA A 154 -1.12 19.62 -17.87
CA ALA A 154 -1.65 20.34 -16.70
C ALA A 154 -1.51 19.50 -15.42
N ASP A 155 -1.66 18.18 -15.51
CA ASP A 155 -1.46 17.28 -14.37
C ASP A 155 -0.01 17.27 -13.91
N PHE A 156 0.92 17.23 -14.86
CA PHE A 156 2.35 17.21 -14.58
C PHE A 156 2.85 18.56 -14.03
N THR A 157 2.29 19.66 -14.52
CA THR A 157 2.64 21.01 -14.05
C THR A 157 2.29 21.21 -12.58
N SER A 158 1.17 20.65 -12.13
CA SER A 158 0.58 20.90 -10.80
C SER A 158 1.30 20.23 -9.63
N VAL A 159 2.33 19.41 -9.86
CA VAL A 159 3.06 18.65 -8.85
C VAL A 159 4.55 19.02 -8.82
N ASP A 160 5.22 18.75 -7.71
CA ASP A 160 6.63 19.08 -7.52
C ASP A 160 7.56 18.02 -8.13
N ALA A 161 7.13 16.76 -8.15
CA ALA A 161 7.86 15.64 -8.74
C ALA A 161 6.89 14.57 -9.26
N ILE A 162 7.38 13.68 -10.12
CA ILE A 162 6.59 12.60 -10.70
C ILE A 162 7.22 11.25 -10.36
N VAL A 163 6.36 10.31 -9.97
CA VAL A 163 6.70 8.89 -9.80
C VAL A 163 5.88 8.06 -10.78
N VAL A 164 6.56 7.23 -11.55
CA VAL A 164 5.93 6.24 -12.43
C VAL A 164 6.23 4.85 -11.90
N PRO A 165 5.24 4.14 -11.33
CA PRO A 165 5.42 2.82 -10.77
C PRO A 165 5.55 1.74 -11.85
N GLY A 166 5.88 0.53 -11.42
CA GLY A 166 5.86 -0.68 -12.23
C GLY A 166 4.48 -0.99 -12.81
N GLY A 167 4.44 -1.90 -13.75
CA GLY A 167 3.23 -2.39 -14.41
C GLY A 167 3.58 -3.21 -15.63
N PHE A 168 2.54 -3.79 -16.26
CA PHE A 168 2.65 -4.63 -17.45
C PHE A 168 1.63 -4.21 -18.52
N GLY A 169 1.92 -4.57 -19.77
CA GLY A 169 1.06 -4.37 -20.93
C GLY A 169 1.05 -2.92 -21.43
N THR A 170 0.36 -2.71 -22.53
CA THR A 170 0.42 -1.48 -23.35
C THR A 170 -0.47 -0.34 -22.85
N ARG A 171 -1.49 -0.63 -22.03
CA ARG A 171 -2.47 0.37 -21.57
C ARG A 171 -1.81 1.44 -20.71
N GLY A 172 -1.96 2.71 -21.08
CA GLY A 172 -1.43 3.87 -20.36
C GLY A 172 0.09 4.11 -20.54
N VAL A 173 0.77 3.33 -21.40
CA VAL A 173 2.23 3.49 -21.63
C VAL A 173 2.54 4.86 -22.19
N GLU A 174 1.82 5.35 -23.19
CA GLU A 174 2.07 6.65 -23.80
C GLU A 174 1.92 7.82 -22.81
N GLY A 175 0.94 7.76 -21.89
CA GLY A 175 0.85 8.78 -20.83
C GLY A 175 2.00 8.74 -19.83
N LYS A 176 2.55 7.55 -19.55
CA LYS A 176 3.76 7.41 -18.73
C LYS A 176 5.00 7.95 -19.44
N ILE A 177 5.11 7.70 -20.77
CA ILE A 177 6.18 8.27 -21.60
C ILE A 177 6.06 9.80 -21.62
N ALA A 178 4.85 10.33 -21.84
CA ALA A 178 4.60 11.77 -21.82
C ALA A 178 4.98 12.43 -20.49
N ALA A 179 4.71 11.75 -19.36
CA ALA A 179 5.13 12.21 -18.03
C ALA A 179 6.66 12.27 -17.90
N ALA A 180 7.37 11.26 -18.40
CA ALA A 180 8.83 11.22 -18.40
C ALA A 180 9.41 12.29 -19.33
N GLU A 181 8.88 12.46 -20.55
CA GLU A 181 9.28 13.53 -21.47
C GLU A 181 9.08 14.92 -20.85
N TYR A 182 7.93 15.14 -20.21
CA TYR A 182 7.66 16.39 -19.51
C TYR A 182 8.72 16.68 -18.45
N CYS A 183 9.05 15.69 -17.63
CA CYS A 183 10.07 15.83 -16.58
C CYS A 183 11.44 16.15 -17.16
N LEU A 184 11.85 15.48 -18.23
CA LEU A 184 13.12 15.76 -18.92
C LEU A 184 13.17 17.16 -19.51
N LYS A 185 12.10 17.60 -20.19
CA LYS A 185 12.01 18.93 -20.80
C LYS A 185 12.03 20.08 -19.79
N HIS A 186 11.42 19.87 -18.62
CA HIS A 186 11.23 20.93 -17.61
C HIS A 186 12.15 20.78 -16.39
N ASN A 187 13.12 19.86 -16.45
CA ASN A 187 14.03 19.56 -15.34
C ASN A 187 13.28 19.28 -14.02
N LYS A 188 12.13 18.57 -14.12
CA LYS A 188 11.31 18.19 -12.98
C LYS A 188 11.80 16.85 -12.43
N PRO A 189 11.93 16.68 -11.10
CA PRO A 189 12.32 15.40 -10.49
C PRO A 189 11.40 14.25 -10.93
N TYR A 190 12.02 13.15 -11.34
CA TYR A 190 11.35 11.94 -11.83
C TYR A 190 11.92 10.69 -11.18
N LEU A 191 11.05 9.78 -10.74
CA LEU A 191 11.42 8.45 -10.30
C LEU A 191 10.62 7.40 -11.08
N GLY A 192 11.31 6.61 -11.89
CA GLY A 192 10.74 5.47 -12.61
C GLY A 192 11.11 4.15 -11.94
N ILE A 193 10.10 3.33 -11.61
CA ILE A 193 10.28 2.00 -11.00
C ILE A 193 9.87 0.94 -12.03
N CYS A 194 10.77 -0.02 -12.34
CA CYS A 194 10.52 -1.08 -13.29
C CYS A 194 10.06 -0.52 -14.66
N LEU A 195 8.80 -0.69 -15.05
CA LEU A 195 8.22 -0.08 -16.25
C LEU A 195 8.45 1.44 -16.30
N GLY A 196 8.43 2.12 -15.14
CA GLY A 196 8.70 3.54 -15.06
C GLY A 196 10.10 3.93 -15.54
N LEU A 197 11.11 3.08 -15.29
CA LEU A 197 12.47 3.28 -15.85
C LEU A 197 12.47 3.04 -17.36
N GLN A 198 11.82 2.00 -17.84
CA GLN A 198 11.76 1.68 -19.27
C GLN A 198 11.12 2.80 -20.07
N VAL A 199 10.01 3.36 -19.63
CA VAL A 199 9.36 4.50 -20.32
C VAL A 199 10.21 5.78 -20.26
N ALA A 200 11.03 5.96 -19.24
CA ALA A 200 11.97 7.09 -19.19
C ALA A 200 13.09 6.94 -20.24
N VAL A 201 13.58 5.73 -20.47
CA VAL A 201 14.57 5.46 -21.55
C VAL A 201 13.94 5.75 -22.90
N ILE A 202 12.71 5.29 -23.15
CA ILE A 202 11.97 5.57 -24.38
C ILE A 202 11.77 7.09 -24.57
N ALA A 203 11.36 7.79 -23.52
CA ALA A 203 11.19 9.25 -23.55
C ALA A 203 12.50 9.98 -23.90
N ALA A 204 13.61 9.57 -23.29
CA ALA A 204 14.91 10.13 -23.58
C ALA A 204 15.36 9.88 -25.04
N ALA A 205 15.14 8.67 -25.56
CA ALA A 205 15.44 8.32 -26.94
C ALA A 205 14.59 9.13 -27.94
N ARG A 206 13.29 9.29 -27.68
CA ARG A 206 12.41 10.13 -28.51
C ARG A 206 12.87 11.59 -28.54
N LEU A 207 13.22 12.14 -27.40
CA LEU A 207 13.79 13.51 -27.32
C LEU A 207 15.15 13.63 -27.98
N GLY A 208 15.93 12.53 -27.99
CA GLY A 208 17.23 12.45 -28.70
C GLY A 208 17.14 12.27 -30.22
N GLY A 209 15.92 12.23 -30.78
CA GLY A 209 15.68 12.14 -32.23
C GLY A 209 15.25 10.78 -32.76
N VAL A 210 15.09 9.75 -31.88
CA VAL A 210 14.53 8.45 -32.26
C VAL A 210 13.02 8.50 -32.06
N ALA A 211 12.31 9.17 -32.97
CA ALA A 211 10.88 9.50 -32.83
C ALA A 211 9.96 8.30 -32.52
N ASN A 212 10.28 7.12 -33.06
CA ASN A 212 9.48 5.92 -32.89
C ASN A 212 10.05 4.97 -31.80
N ALA A 213 10.93 5.48 -30.93
CA ALA A 213 11.49 4.67 -29.85
C ALA A 213 10.36 4.01 -29.02
N SER A 214 10.49 2.71 -28.79
CA SER A 214 9.53 1.90 -28.06
C SER A 214 10.25 0.67 -27.47
N SER A 215 9.49 -0.29 -26.94
CA SER A 215 10.01 -1.54 -26.41
C SER A 215 9.29 -2.72 -27.08
N GLU A 216 10.01 -3.82 -27.27
CA GLU A 216 9.43 -5.09 -27.74
C GLU A 216 8.25 -5.56 -26.87
N GLU A 217 8.30 -5.29 -25.57
CA GLU A 217 7.19 -5.56 -24.63
C GLU A 217 5.88 -4.89 -25.06
N PHE A 218 5.96 -3.77 -25.82
CA PHE A 218 4.78 -3.04 -26.31
C PHE A 218 4.43 -3.36 -27.76
N GLY A 219 5.04 -4.40 -28.33
CA GLY A 219 4.80 -4.84 -29.71
C GLY A 219 5.50 -3.99 -30.78
N ALA A 220 6.57 -3.28 -30.41
CA ALA A 220 7.38 -2.54 -31.36
C ALA A 220 8.22 -3.47 -32.24
N ASP A 221 8.46 -3.05 -33.48
CA ASP A 221 9.40 -3.71 -34.38
C ASP A 221 10.84 -3.53 -33.86
N SER A 222 11.72 -4.49 -34.16
CA SER A 222 13.11 -4.51 -33.69
C SER A 222 13.91 -3.23 -34.03
N SER A 223 13.48 -2.47 -35.05
CA SER A 223 14.11 -1.20 -35.46
C SER A 223 13.77 -0.01 -34.55
N SER A 224 12.77 -0.16 -33.69
CA SER A 224 12.28 0.90 -32.79
C SER A 224 12.59 0.61 -31.31
N ASN A 225 13.19 -0.53 -31.01
CA ASN A 225 13.51 -0.93 -29.64
C ASN A 225 14.70 -0.15 -29.06
N VAL A 226 14.56 0.29 -27.81
CA VAL A 226 15.57 0.98 -27.02
C VAL A 226 15.69 0.37 -25.64
#